data_bbeaf3abe7721db42fea1371bfd1e933
#
_entry.id   bbeaf3abe7721db42fea1371bfd1e933
#
_cell.length_a   1.000
_cell.length_b   1.000
_cell.length_c   1.000
_cell.angle_alpha   90.00
_cell.angle_beta   90.00
_cell.angle_gamma   90.00
#
_symmetry.space_group_name_H-M   'P 1'
#
loop_
_entity.id
_entity.type
_entity.pdbx_description
1 polymer ?
#
loop_
_entity_poly.entity_id
_entity_poly.type
_entity_poly.pdbx_seq_one_letter_code
_entity_poly.pdbx_strand_id
1 'polypeptide(L)'
;FEFDPKDLLFVRIDRRRKLPSTILLRALGYSSEEILGMFFDSSVFNVKKDQFSLELDPERLRGEIAAFDIKGKQNKIIVEKGRRITARHIRQLEKDKISSLEVPREYLIGRPMALDVADPETGELVLECNAEINEENLDALLKTGITKIETLYTNDLDCGPFISDTLRADASKTQLEAMVEIYRMMRPGEPPTKESAENLFHNLFFNEERYDLSIVGRMKFNRRLDRKEEVGPDILFDS
;
A
#
# COMPACT_ATOMS: atom_id res chain seq x y z
N PHE A 1 10.29 -12.63 -7.83
CA PHE A 1 8.97 -12.32 -7.25
C PHE A 1 7.94 -13.26 -7.85
N GLU A 2 6.99 -13.72 -7.05
CA GLU A 2 5.91 -14.62 -7.47
C GLU A 2 4.64 -14.35 -6.64
N PHE A 3 3.47 -14.45 -7.27
CA PHE A 3 2.21 -14.48 -6.57
C PHE A 3 1.87 -15.90 -6.10
N ASP A 4 1.25 -16.02 -4.95
CA ASP A 4 0.67 -17.29 -4.51
C ASP A 4 -0.82 -17.40 -4.92
N PRO A 5 -1.48 -18.55 -4.69
CA PRO A 5 -2.91 -18.69 -5.00
C PRO A 5 -3.86 -17.79 -4.20
N LYS A 6 -3.35 -17.08 -3.19
CA LYS A 6 -4.08 -16.08 -2.39
C LYS A 6 -3.76 -14.66 -2.78
N ASP A 7 -3.12 -14.46 -3.94
CA ASP A 7 -2.69 -13.16 -4.47
C ASP A 7 -1.69 -12.40 -3.57
N LEU A 8 -0.99 -13.09 -2.67
CA LEU A 8 0.10 -12.51 -1.90
C LEU A 8 1.39 -12.51 -2.71
N LEU A 9 2.14 -11.42 -2.64
CA LEU A 9 3.41 -11.26 -3.35
C LEU A 9 4.58 -11.76 -2.50
N PHE A 10 5.28 -12.76 -3.00
CA PHE A 10 6.47 -13.35 -2.38
C PHE A 10 7.74 -13.04 -3.15
N VAL A 11 8.85 -13.05 -2.42
CA VAL A 11 10.21 -12.97 -2.97
C VAL A 11 11.00 -14.23 -2.62
N ARG A 12 11.83 -14.69 -3.55
CA ARG A 12 12.88 -15.70 -3.30
C ARG A 12 14.24 -15.04 -3.46
N ILE A 13 15.04 -15.16 -2.42
CA ILE A 13 16.42 -14.69 -2.42
C ILE A 13 17.29 -15.93 -2.60
N ASP A 14 18.17 -15.92 -3.61
CA ASP A 14 19.09 -17.03 -3.91
C ASP A 14 18.41 -18.42 -3.99
N ARG A 15 17.23 -18.49 -4.64
CA ARG A 15 16.42 -19.72 -4.80
C ARG A 15 16.03 -20.41 -3.49
N ARG A 16 16.12 -19.74 -2.36
CA ARG A 16 15.70 -20.23 -1.03
C ARG A 16 14.16 -20.24 -0.91
N ARG A 17 13.68 -20.56 0.29
CA ARG A 17 12.23 -20.49 0.60
C ARG A 17 11.71 -19.09 0.32
N LYS A 18 10.46 -19.01 -0.09
CA LYS A 18 9.79 -17.74 -0.34
C LYS A 18 9.48 -17.02 0.97
N LEU A 19 9.62 -15.71 0.95
CA LEU A 19 9.24 -14.77 2.01
C LEU A 19 8.24 -13.76 1.44
N PRO A 20 7.33 -13.17 2.24
CA PRO A 20 6.58 -12.00 1.83
C PRO A 20 7.51 -10.91 1.28
N SER A 21 7.17 -10.31 0.15
CA SER A 21 8.04 -9.31 -0.50
C SER A 21 8.25 -8.07 0.37
N THR A 22 7.31 -7.77 1.25
CA THR A 22 7.36 -6.67 2.22
C THR A 22 8.51 -6.81 3.23
N ILE A 23 8.92 -8.04 3.56
CA ILE A 23 10.10 -8.28 4.41
C ILE A 23 11.35 -7.68 3.76
N LEU A 24 11.51 -7.81 2.44
CA LEU A 24 12.65 -7.21 1.74
C LEU A 24 12.60 -5.67 1.82
N LEU A 25 11.43 -5.07 1.61
CA LEU A 25 11.25 -3.62 1.68
C LEU A 25 11.51 -3.10 3.11
N ARG A 26 11.02 -3.82 4.12
CA ARG A 26 11.32 -3.47 5.53
C ARG A 26 12.81 -3.58 5.85
N ALA A 27 13.48 -4.62 5.37
CA ALA A 27 14.92 -4.78 5.57
C ALA A 27 15.72 -3.66 4.90
N LEU A 28 15.22 -3.08 3.81
CA LEU A 28 15.77 -1.88 3.18
C LEU A 28 15.51 -0.59 4.00
N GLY A 29 14.68 -0.64 5.03
CA GLY A 29 14.42 0.47 5.95
C GLY A 29 13.07 1.17 5.77
N TYR A 30 12.23 0.72 4.85
CA TYR A 30 10.92 1.34 4.61
C TYR A 30 9.91 0.98 5.71
N SER A 31 9.20 1.98 6.20
CA SER A 31 8.06 1.82 7.11
C SER A 31 6.84 1.24 6.38
N SER A 32 5.82 0.82 7.15
CA SER A 32 4.56 0.36 6.55
C SER A 32 3.88 1.43 5.71
N GLU A 33 3.86 2.67 6.18
CA GLU A 33 3.28 3.80 5.46
C GLU A 33 4.03 4.10 4.16
N GLU A 34 5.37 4.10 4.21
CA GLU A 34 6.20 4.30 3.03
C GLU A 34 6.00 3.19 1.99
N ILE A 35 5.94 1.92 2.43
CA ILE A 35 5.66 0.79 1.55
C ILE A 35 4.29 0.98 0.88
N LEU A 36 3.23 1.26 1.65
CA LEU A 36 1.91 1.46 1.09
C LEU A 36 1.85 2.67 0.16
N GLY A 37 2.50 3.78 0.51
CA GLY A 37 2.57 4.98 -0.32
C GLY A 37 3.32 4.81 -1.65
N MET A 38 4.20 3.79 -1.77
CA MET A 38 4.86 3.45 -3.05
C MET A 38 3.92 2.77 -4.05
N PHE A 39 2.92 2.03 -3.56
CA PHE A 39 2.09 1.17 -4.40
C PHE A 39 0.64 1.63 -4.52
N PHE A 40 0.18 2.47 -3.60
CA PHE A 40 -1.21 2.91 -3.55
C PHE A 40 -1.31 4.42 -3.48
N ASP A 41 -2.27 4.95 -4.20
CA ASP A 41 -2.81 6.26 -3.92
C ASP A 41 -3.74 6.21 -2.71
N SER A 42 -4.02 7.36 -2.11
CA SER A 42 -5.00 7.47 -1.03
C SER A 42 -6.36 7.97 -1.51
N SER A 43 -7.40 7.50 -0.85
CA SER A 43 -8.75 8.06 -0.91
C SER A 43 -9.00 8.86 0.36
N VAL A 44 -9.38 10.11 0.21
CA VAL A 44 -9.55 11.06 1.31
C VAL A 44 -11.03 11.21 1.65
N PHE A 45 -11.37 10.92 2.90
CA PHE A 45 -12.71 11.10 3.44
C PHE A 45 -12.71 12.24 4.46
N ASN A 46 -13.52 13.25 4.21
CA ASN A 46 -13.76 14.32 5.17
C ASN A 46 -14.94 13.94 6.06
N VAL A 47 -14.77 14.12 7.37
CA VAL A 47 -15.75 13.76 8.39
C VAL A 47 -16.35 15.02 9.00
N LYS A 48 -17.69 15.13 9.00
CA LYS A 48 -18.43 16.21 9.64
C LYS A 48 -19.65 15.63 10.36
N LYS A 49 -19.63 15.58 11.69
CA LYS A 49 -20.78 15.13 12.50
C LYS A 49 -21.42 13.84 11.96
N ASP A 50 -20.66 12.76 11.86
CA ASP A 50 -21.08 11.44 11.32
C ASP A 50 -21.50 11.43 9.84
N GLN A 51 -21.25 12.50 9.12
CA GLN A 51 -21.38 12.53 7.66
C GLN A 51 -20.01 12.40 7.03
N PHE A 52 -19.91 11.51 6.05
CA PHE A 52 -18.67 11.22 5.33
C PHE A 52 -18.77 11.75 3.91
N SER A 53 -17.72 12.43 3.46
CA SER A 53 -17.61 12.86 2.07
C SER A 53 -16.27 12.47 1.51
N LEU A 54 -16.30 11.70 0.41
CA LEU A 54 -15.13 11.29 -0.35
C LEU A 54 -14.70 12.42 -1.28
N GLU A 55 -13.43 12.81 -1.23
CA GLU A 55 -12.85 13.68 -2.25
C GLU A 55 -12.83 12.95 -3.59
N LEU A 56 -13.42 13.59 -4.60
CA LEU A 56 -13.69 12.93 -5.87
C LEU A 56 -12.58 13.15 -6.87
N ASP A 57 -11.97 12.05 -7.32
CA ASP A 57 -11.27 11.95 -8.58
C ASP A 57 -12.17 11.19 -9.58
N PRO A 58 -12.82 11.90 -10.53
CA PRO A 58 -13.79 11.26 -11.41
C PRO A 58 -13.22 10.13 -12.28
N GLU A 59 -11.96 10.23 -12.71
CA GLU A 59 -11.34 9.21 -13.56
C GLU A 59 -11.17 7.86 -12.83
N ARG A 60 -10.96 7.88 -11.52
CA ARG A 60 -10.85 6.66 -10.70
C ARG A 60 -12.15 5.86 -10.63
N LEU A 61 -13.29 6.53 -10.78
CA LEU A 61 -14.59 5.86 -10.77
C LEU A 61 -14.94 5.18 -12.11
N ARG A 62 -14.19 5.45 -13.16
CA ARG A 62 -14.51 4.95 -14.50
C ARG A 62 -14.43 3.43 -14.59
N GLY A 63 -15.55 2.81 -14.94
CA GLY A 63 -15.64 1.36 -15.08
C GLY A 63 -16.00 0.61 -13.80
N GLU A 64 -15.95 1.26 -12.63
CA GLU A 64 -16.38 0.68 -11.36
C GLU A 64 -17.89 0.51 -11.27
N ILE A 65 -18.33 -0.31 -10.34
CA ILE A 65 -19.74 -0.46 -9.99
C ILE A 65 -20.03 0.48 -8.82
N ALA A 66 -21.04 1.34 -8.97
CA ALA A 66 -21.42 2.28 -7.93
C ALA A 66 -21.86 1.53 -6.65
N ALA A 67 -21.12 1.70 -5.57
CA ALA A 67 -21.43 1.09 -4.27
C ALA A 67 -22.62 1.77 -3.57
N PHE A 68 -22.94 3.01 -3.96
CA PHE A 68 -24.04 3.82 -3.45
C PHE A 68 -24.56 4.74 -4.57
N ASP A 69 -25.68 5.42 -4.34
CA ASP A 69 -26.25 6.35 -5.32
C ASP A 69 -25.37 7.59 -5.43
N ILE A 70 -24.78 7.81 -6.60
CA ILE A 70 -23.96 8.99 -6.89
C ILE A 70 -24.90 10.14 -7.30
N LYS A 71 -24.90 11.17 -6.47
CA LYS A 71 -25.76 12.35 -6.67
C LYS A 71 -24.96 13.52 -7.24
N GLY A 72 -25.59 14.20 -8.18
CA GLY A 72 -25.10 15.45 -8.75
C GLY A 72 -25.68 16.68 -8.07
N LYS A 73 -25.65 17.82 -8.78
CA LYS A 73 -26.29 19.03 -8.33
C LYS A 73 -27.79 18.83 -8.07
N GLN A 74 -28.31 19.51 -7.04
CA GLN A 74 -29.71 19.45 -6.60
C GLN A 74 -30.17 18.05 -6.18
N ASN A 75 -29.25 17.20 -5.65
CA ASN A 75 -29.56 15.81 -5.25
C ASN A 75 -30.10 14.91 -6.37
N LYS A 76 -29.89 15.26 -7.63
CA LYS A 76 -30.28 14.43 -8.76
C LYS A 76 -29.32 13.23 -8.86
N ILE A 77 -29.87 12.02 -8.88
CA ILE A 77 -29.07 10.79 -9.03
C ILE A 77 -28.50 10.77 -10.46
N ILE A 78 -27.18 10.68 -10.56
CA ILE A 78 -26.42 10.51 -11.81
C ILE A 78 -26.21 9.04 -12.09
N VAL A 79 -25.87 8.25 -11.05
CA VAL A 79 -25.67 6.81 -11.13
C VAL A 79 -26.34 6.16 -9.92
N GLU A 80 -27.19 5.18 -10.18
CA GLU A 80 -27.83 4.36 -9.15
C GLU A 80 -26.85 3.32 -8.61
N LYS A 81 -26.98 2.94 -7.33
CA LYS A 81 -26.26 1.84 -6.72
C LYS A 81 -26.33 0.57 -7.57
N GLY A 82 -25.22 -0.13 -7.74
CA GLY A 82 -25.10 -1.36 -8.52
C GLY A 82 -24.97 -1.15 -10.04
N ARG A 83 -25.00 0.09 -10.52
CA ARG A 83 -24.78 0.41 -11.94
C ARG A 83 -23.31 0.69 -12.23
N ARG A 84 -22.88 0.29 -13.44
CA ARG A 84 -21.52 0.58 -13.89
C ARG A 84 -21.36 2.07 -14.23
N ILE A 85 -20.30 2.67 -13.70
CA ILE A 85 -19.97 4.07 -13.96
C ILE A 85 -19.32 4.18 -15.33
N THR A 86 -19.94 4.94 -16.24
CA THR A 86 -19.50 5.10 -17.61
C THR A 86 -18.82 6.45 -17.83
N ALA A 87 -18.06 6.59 -18.92
CA ALA A 87 -17.47 7.87 -19.32
C ALA A 87 -18.49 9.03 -19.44
N ARG A 88 -19.78 8.72 -19.74
CA ARG A 88 -20.85 9.73 -19.75
C ARG A 88 -21.12 10.27 -18.36
N HIS A 89 -21.13 9.40 -17.35
CA HIS A 89 -21.34 9.78 -15.95
C HIS A 89 -20.18 10.64 -15.45
N ILE A 90 -18.94 10.27 -15.79
CA ILE A 90 -17.75 11.05 -15.44
C ILE A 90 -17.84 12.47 -16.00
N ARG A 91 -18.10 12.62 -17.31
CA ARG A 91 -18.28 13.94 -17.93
C ARG A 91 -19.38 14.77 -17.29
N GLN A 92 -20.44 14.13 -16.77
CA GLN A 92 -21.51 14.84 -16.07
C GLN A 92 -21.04 15.32 -14.70
N LEU A 93 -20.30 14.49 -13.93
CA LEU A 93 -19.71 14.88 -12.65
C LEU A 93 -18.75 16.06 -12.81
N GLU A 94 -17.90 16.03 -13.83
CA GLU A 94 -16.98 17.12 -14.17
C GLU A 94 -17.71 18.40 -14.56
N LYS A 95 -18.74 18.29 -15.44
CA LYS A 95 -19.57 19.43 -15.85
C LYS A 95 -20.28 20.07 -14.65
N ASP A 96 -20.71 19.26 -13.72
CA ASP A 96 -21.37 19.71 -12.49
C ASP A 96 -20.37 20.24 -11.47
N LYS A 97 -19.05 20.11 -11.73
CA LYS A 97 -17.95 20.51 -10.83
C LYS A 97 -18.11 19.93 -9.41
N ILE A 98 -18.40 18.64 -9.34
CA ILE A 98 -18.53 17.94 -8.07
C ILE A 98 -17.14 17.54 -7.63
N SER A 99 -16.70 18.05 -6.51
CA SER A 99 -15.38 17.79 -5.90
C SER A 99 -15.43 16.79 -4.77
N SER A 100 -16.62 16.46 -4.27
CA SER A 100 -16.81 15.48 -3.20
C SER A 100 -18.15 14.76 -3.33
N LEU A 101 -18.18 13.50 -2.91
CA LEU A 101 -19.39 12.68 -2.87
C LEU A 101 -19.74 12.35 -1.42
N GLU A 102 -21.00 12.56 -1.03
CA GLU A 102 -21.50 12.01 0.21
C GLU A 102 -21.53 10.49 0.13
N VAL A 103 -20.91 9.83 1.09
CA VAL A 103 -20.81 8.37 1.15
C VAL A 103 -21.46 7.85 2.44
N PRO A 104 -22.14 6.69 2.38
CA PRO A 104 -22.66 6.06 3.58
C PRO A 104 -21.52 5.50 4.44
N ARG A 105 -21.77 5.35 5.74
CA ARG A 105 -20.81 4.83 6.72
C ARG A 105 -20.26 3.45 6.31
N GLU A 106 -21.12 2.61 5.80
CA GLU A 106 -20.80 1.25 5.36
C GLU A 106 -19.76 1.22 4.23
N TYR A 107 -19.61 2.32 3.50
CA TYR A 107 -18.63 2.44 2.43
C TYR A 107 -17.19 2.51 2.95
N LEU A 108 -16.98 2.93 4.19
CA LEU A 108 -15.66 2.95 4.82
C LEU A 108 -15.26 1.60 5.41
N ILE A 109 -16.26 0.76 5.77
CA ILE A 109 -15.99 -0.54 6.39
C ILE A 109 -15.26 -1.47 5.43
N GLY A 110 -14.22 -2.14 5.93
CA GLY A 110 -13.34 -3.03 5.16
C GLY A 110 -12.24 -2.31 4.38
N ARG A 111 -12.20 -0.96 4.35
CA ARG A 111 -11.10 -0.24 3.72
C ARG A 111 -9.87 -0.21 4.61
N PRO A 112 -8.67 -0.46 4.06
CA PRO A 112 -7.43 -0.35 4.81
C PRO A 112 -7.01 1.11 4.97
N MET A 113 -6.52 1.46 6.15
CA MET A 113 -5.97 2.79 6.43
C MET A 113 -4.68 3.02 5.65
N ALA A 114 -4.52 4.24 5.12
CA ALA A 114 -3.29 4.63 4.43
C ALA A 114 -2.18 5.06 5.40
N LEU A 115 -2.56 5.66 6.52
CA LEU A 115 -1.66 6.24 7.51
C LEU A 115 -2.03 5.79 8.93
N ASP A 116 -1.07 5.86 9.83
CA ASP A 116 -1.31 5.74 11.26
C ASP A 116 -2.17 6.91 11.74
N VAL A 117 -3.13 6.63 12.60
CA VAL A 117 -3.99 7.67 13.20
C VAL A 117 -3.83 7.65 14.70
N ALA A 118 -3.31 8.75 15.24
CA ALA A 118 -3.20 8.98 16.68
C ALA A 118 -4.27 9.97 17.16
N ASP A 119 -4.67 9.79 18.40
CA ASP A 119 -5.53 10.76 19.09
C ASP A 119 -4.78 12.10 19.24
N PRO A 120 -5.33 13.22 18.76
CA PRO A 120 -4.66 14.51 18.82
C PRO A 120 -4.48 15.05 20.24
N GLU A 121 -5.26 14.59 21.23
CA GLU A 121 -5.16 15.03 22.62
C GLU A 121 -4.18 14.19 23.43
N THR A 122 -4.18 12.87 23.25
CA THR A 122 -3.35 11.95 24.05
C THR A 122 -2.07 11.52 23.32
N GLY A 123 -2.03 11.60 22.01
CA GLY A 123 -0.95 11.06 21.18
C GLY A 123 -0.93 9.53 21.08
N GLU A 124 -1.91 8.86 21.67
CA GLU A 124 -2.02 7.39 21.58
C GLU A 124 -2.47 6.97 20.19
N LEU A 125 -1.88 5.88 19.70
CA LEU A 125 -2.25 5.30 18.41
C LEU A 125 -3.65 4.67 18.50
N VAL A 126 -4.58 5.20 17.72
CA VAL A 126 -5.98 4.72 17.66
C VAL A 126 -6.14 3.63 16.61
N LEU A 127 -5.50 3.80 15.45
CA LEU A 127 -5.55 2.84 14.36
C LEU A 127 -4.26 2.86 13.56
N GLU A 128 -3.66 1.68 13.37
CA GLU A 128 -2.43 1.51 12.59
C GLU A 128 -2.72 1.60 11.09
N CYS A 129 -1.74 2.03 10.33
CA CYS A 129 -1.80 1.94 8.87
C CYS A 129 -1.96 0.48 8.43
N ASN A 130 -2.62 0.27 7.29
CA ASN A 130 -3.01 -1.04 6.79
C ASN A 130 -4.04 -1.81 7.63
N ALA A 131 -4.49 -1.29 8.76
CA ALA A 131 -5.61 -1.87 9.50
C ALA A 131 -6.92 -1.63 8.74
N GLU A 132 -7.77 -2.63 8.69
CA GLU A 132 -9.11 -2.49 8.08
C GLU A 132 -10.05 -1.74 9.03
N ILE A 133 -10.80 -0.81 8.47
CA ILE A 133 -11.83 -0.09 9.20
C ILE A 133 -12.98 -1.06 9.49
N ASN A 134 -13.32 -1.24 10.75
CA ASN A 134 -14.53 -1.91 11.21
C ASN A 134 -15.43 -0.94 11.99
N GLU A 135 -16.62 -1.37 12.41
CA GLU A 135 -17.56 -0.50 13.14
C GLU A 135 -16.97 0.04 14.45
N GLU A 136 -16.25 -0.80 15.20
CA GLU A 136 -15.70 -0.43 16.51
C GLU A 136 -14.57 0.60 16.39
N ASN A 137 -13.62 0.36 15.46
CA ASN A 137 -12.50 1.28 15.29
C ASN A 137 -12.92 2.57 14.58
N LEU A 138 -13.95 2.54 13.72
CA LEU A 138 -14.53 3.75 13.15
C LEU A 138 -15.17 4.62 14.24
N ASP A 139 -15.92 4.02 15.19
CA ASP A 139 -16.45 4.73 16.35
C ASP A 139 -15.34 5.31 17.24
N ALA A 140 -14.24 4.58 17.41
CA ALA A 140 -13.09 5.09 18.15
C ALA A 140 -12.46 6.31 17.44
N LEU A 141 -12.26 6.23 16.13
CA LEU A 141 -11.78 7.34 15.30
C LEU A 141 -12.68 8.58 15.40
N LEU A 142 -13.99 8.41 15.34
CA LEU A 142 -14.94 9.53 15.44
C LEU A 142 -14.92 10.20 16.81
N LYS A 143 -14.70 9.45 17.89
CA LYS A 143 -14.59 10.01 19.26
C LYS A 143 -13.38 10.91 19.45
N THR A 144 -12.29 10.71 18.71
CA THR A 144 -11.10 11.57 18.77
C THR A 144 -11.29 12.93 18.07
N GLY A 145 -12.46 13.16 17.44
CA GLY A 145 -12.74 14.40 16.73
C GLY A 145 -12.01 14.58 15.41
N ILE A 146 -11.52 13.49 14.83
CA ILE A 146 -10.84 13.51 13.53
C ILE A 146 -11.79 14.05 12.46
N THR A 147 -11.26 14.95 11.63
CA THR A 147 -11.98 15.56 10.51
C THR A 147 -11.65 14.96 9.15
N LYS A 148 -10.60 14.12 9.09
CA LYS A 148 -10.10 13.52 7.86
C LYS A 148 -9.65 12.09 8.10
N ILE A 149 -10.07 11.15 7.24
CA ILE A 149 -9.64 9.76 7.22
C ILE A 149 -9.05 9.48 5.83
N GLU A 150 -7.86 8.88 5.79
CA GLU A 150 -7.22 8.47 4.55
C GLU A 150 -7.15 6.95 4.47
N THR A 151 -7.71 6.39 3.41
CA THR A 151 -7.65 4.96 3.14
C THR A 151 -6.89 4.68 1.86
N LEU A 152 -6.39 3.48 1.70
CA LEU A 152 -5.80 3.06 0.43
C LEU A 152 -6.87 3.07 -0.67
N TYR A 153 -6.50 3.56 -1.85
CA TYR A 153 -7.31 3.40 -3.04
C TYR A 153 -7.07 2.02 -3.62
N THR A 154 -8.09 1.18 -3.59
CA THR A 154 -8.11 -0.14 -4.21
C THR A 154 -9.38 -0.33 -4.99
N ASN A 155 -9.33 -1.09 -6.10
CA ASN A 155 -10.49 -1.42 -6.91
C ASN A 155 -10.37 -2.86 -7.46
N ASP A 156 -11.47 -3.36 -8.06
CA ASP A 156 -11.54 -4.69 -8.65
C ASP A 156 -11.07 -4.73 -10.13
N LEU A 157 -10.58 -3.60 -10.67
CA LEU A 157 -10.23 -3.50 -12.09
C LEU A 157 -8.73 -3.65 -12.33
N ASP A 158 -7.93 -2.83 -11.67
CA ASP A 158 -6.49 -2.71 -11.94
C ASP A 158 -5.63 -2.41 -10.70
N CYS A 159 -6.25 -2.04 -9.59
CA CYS A 159 -5.57 -1.70 -8.34
C CYS A 159 -6.01 -2.62 -7.19
N GLY A 160 -5.61 -3.89 -7.26
CA GLY A 160 -5.92 -4.88 -6.21
C GLY A 160 -5.08 -4.66 -4.94
N PRO A 161 -5.52 -5.17 -3.77
CA PRO A 161 -4.89 -4.93 -2.46
C PRO A 161 -3.63 -5.79 -2.20
N PHE A 162 -2.95 -6.26 -3.25
CA PHE A 162 -1.90 -7.29 -3.17
C PHE A 162 -0.78 -7.00 -2.16
N ILE A 163 -0.23 -5.79 -2.17
CA ILE A 163 0.84 -5.38 -1.25
C ILE A 163 0.28 -5.15 0.16
N SER A 164 -0.91 -4.59 0.28
CA SER A 164 -1.61 -4.42 1.55
C SER A 164 -1.83 -5.78 2.24
N ASP A 165 -2.35 -6.77 1.50
CA ASP A 165 -2.57 -8.13 2.00
C ASP A 165 -1.25 -8.83 2.33
N THR A 166 -0.23 -8.65 1.50
CA THR A 166 1.11 -9.20 1.74
C THR A 166 1.71 -8.60 3.01
N LEU A 167 1.54 -7.29 3.24
CA LEU A 167 2.02 -6.60 4.43
C LEU A 167 1.30 -7.08 5.71
N ARG A 168 0.01 -7.44 5.61
CA ARG A 168 -0.72 -8.06 6.73
C ARG A 168 -0.26 -9.48 7.04
N ALA A 169 0.20 -10.22 6.04
CA ALA A 169 0.77 -11.55 6.21
C ALA A 169 2.21 -11.53 6.73
N ASP A 170 2.88 -10.37 6.68
CA ASP A 170 4.24 -10.18 7.17
C ASP A 170 4.25 -10.01 8.69
N ALA A 171 4.90 -10.94 9.38
CA ALA A 171 5.02 -10.90 10.84
C ALA A 171 6.04 -9.89 11.36
N SER A 172 6.96 -9.40 10.50
CA SER A 172 7.98 -8.43 10.90
C SER A 172 7.38 -7.03 11.07
N LYS A 173 7.78 -6.33 12.11
CA LYS A 173 7.35 -4.96 12.41
C LYS A 173 8.46 -3.93 12.20
N THR A 174 9.71 -4.36 12.37
CA THR A 174 10.89 -3.51 12.33
C THR A 174 11.88 -3.96 11.25
N GLN A 175 12.76 -3.05 10.84
CA GLN A 175 13.86 -3.34 9.92
C GLN A 175 14.72 -4.52 10.39
N LEU A 176 15.08 -4.52 11.69
CA LEU A 176 15.90 -5.57 12.27
C LEU A 176 15.20 -6.94 12.25
N GLU A 177 13.91 -6.99 12.59
CA GLU A 177 13.14 -8.24 12.52
C GLU A 177 13.11 -8.78 11.09
N ALA A 178 12.91 -7.91 10.10
CA ALA A 178 12.93 -8.31 8.69
C ALA A 178 14.29 -8.87 8.26
N MET A 179 15.40 -8.22 8.65
CA MET A 179 16.76 -8.75 8.41
C MET A 179 17.01 -10.09 9.10
N VAL A 180 16.51 -10.27 10.32
CA VAL A 180 16.59 -11.52 11.07
C VAL A 180 15.82 -12.65 10.37
N GLU A 181 14.63 -12.37 9.84
CA GLU A 181 13.88 -13.38 9.08
C GLU A 181 14.60 -13.77 7.78
N ILE A 182 15.20 -12.82 7.07
CA ILE A 182 16.06 -13.11 5.90
C ILE A 182 17.26 -13.96 6.34
N TYR A 183 17.90 -13.63 7.46
CA TYR A 183 19.03 -14.41 7.98
C TYR A 183 18.64 -15.85 8.29
N ARG A 184 17.54 -16.07 9.01
CA ARG A 184 17.03 -17.41 9.35
C ARG A 184 16.75 -18.26 8.12
N MET A 185 16.22 -17.62 7.06
CA MET A 185 15.98 -18.29 5.80
C MET A 185 17.27 -18.68 5.09
N MET A 186 18.28 -17.78 5.08
CA MET A 186 19.55 -17.99 4.38
C MET A 186 20.47 -18.95 5.12
N ARG A 187 20.43 -18.91 6.47
CA ARG A 187 21.28 -19.72 7.36
C ARG A 187 20.46 -20.50 8.39
N PRO A 188 19.72 -21.52 7.92
CA PRO A 188 18.88 -22.32 8.82
C PRO A 188 19.78 -23.06 9.85
N GLY A 189 19.36 -22.96 11.13
CA GLY A 189 20.08 -23.61 12.23
C GLY A 189 21.13 -22.74 12.92
N GLU A 190 21.50 -21.59 12.37
CA GLU A 190 22.39 -20.64 13.03
C GLU A 190 21.55 -19.61 13.80
N PRO A 191 21.88 -19.33 15.10
CA PRO A 191 21.17 -18.31 15.86
C PRO A 191 21.47 -16.91 15.30
N PRO A 192 20.47 -16.11 14.96
CA PRO A 192 20.69 -14.75 14.45
C PRO A 192 21.12 -13.81 15.57
N THR A 193 22.15 -13.01 15.28
CA THR A 193 22.48 -11.81 16.07
C THR A 193 22.20 -10.58 15.20
N LYS A 194 22.02 -9.41 15.82
CA LYS A 194 21.82 -8.17 15.08
C LYS A 194 22.92 -7.97 14.04
N GLU A 195 24.18 -8.02 14.50
CA GLU A 195 25.36 -7.82 13.65
C GLU A 195 25.43 -8.83 12.49
N SER A 196 25.16 -10.13 12.76
CA SER A 196 25.21 -11.16 11.72
C SER A 196 24.11 -10.97 10.68
N ALA A 197 22.90 -10.54 11.08
CA ALA A 197 21.80 -10.28 10.18
C ALA A 197 22.05 -9.05 9.30
N GLU A 198 22.52 -7.94 9.88
CA GLU A 198 22.91 -6.72 9.17
C GLU A 198 24.03 -6.98 8.16
N ASN A 199 25.10 -7.68 8.59
CA ASN A 199 26.22 -8.03 7.71
C ASN A 199 25.81 -8.96 6.56
N LEU A 200 24.97 -9.95 6.83
CA LEU A 200 24.46 -10.82 5.77
C LEU A 200 23.66 -10.02 4.73
N PHE A 201 22.74 -9.18 5.19
CA PHE A 201 21.89 -8.37 4.32
C PHE A 201 22.71 -7.40 3.47
N HIS A 202 23.66 -6.68 4.09
CA HIS A 202 24.58 -5.79 3.39
C HIS A 202 25.40 -6.55 2.32
N ASN A 203 25.95 -7.72 2.68
CA ASN A 203 26.76 -8.52 1.75
C ASN A 203 25.93 -9.08 0.58
N LEU A 204 24.62 -9.31 0.77
CA LEU A 204 23.76 -9.81 -0.29
C LEU A 204 23.44 -8.78 -1.36
N PHE A 205 23.29 -7.49 -0.96
CA PHE A 205 22.72 -6.48 -1.84
C PHE A 205 23.63 -5.27 -2.10
N PHE A 206 24.61 -5.00 -1.22
CA PHE A 206 25.39 -3.74 -1.25
C PHE A 206 26.90 -3.94 -1.30
N ASN A 207 27.38 -5.17 -1.24
CA ASN A 207 28.82 -5.46 -1.27
C ASN A 207 29.25 -5.91 -2.67
N GLU A 208 29.97 -5.07 -3.41
CA GLU A 208 30.47 -5.29 -4.76
C GLU A 208 31.35 -6.54 -4.86
N GLU A 209 32.17 -6.83 -3.81
CA GLU A 209 33.03 -8.03 -3.77
C GLU A 209 32.24 -9.36 -3.68
N ARG A 210 30.97 -9.28 -3.23
CA ARG A 210 30.12 -10.45 -3.00
C ARG A 210 29.08 -10.67 -4.09
N TYR A 211 28.61 -9.59 -4.70
CA TYR A 211 27.59 -9.65 -5.74
C TYR A 211 27.84 -8.57 -6.78
N ASP A 212 27.87 -9.02 -8.04
CA ASP A 212 27.99 -8.14 -9.20
C ASP A 212 27.04 -8.61 -10.31
N LEU A 213 26.39 -7.68 -10.98
CA LEU A 213 25.61 -7.93 -12.18
C LEU A 213 26.56 -7.93 -13.38
N SER A 214 26.53 -9.00 -14.17
CA SER A 214 27.21 -8.98 -15.47
C SER A 214 26.71 -7.79 -16.32
N ILE A 215 27.53 -7.29 -17.25
CA ILE A 215 27.18 -6.20 -18.18
C ILE A 215 25.82 -6.45 -18.85
N VAL A 216 25.56 -7.69 -19.27
CA VAL A 216 24.26 -8.08 -19.88
C VAL A 216 23.14 -8.05 -18.85
N GLY A 217 23.40 -8.46 -17.62
CA GLY A 217 22.44 -8.37 -16.51
C GLY A 217 22.06 -6.94 -16.22
N ARG A 218 23.04 -6.04 -16.11
CA ARG A 218 22.84 -4.60 -15.89
C ARG A 218 22.04 -3.96 -17.04
N MET A 219 22.39 -4.26 -18.28
CA MET A 219 21.67 -3.73 -19.44
C MET A 219 20.18 -4.17 -19.42
N LYS A 220 19.89 -5.43 -19.11
CA LYS A 220 18.52 -5.93 -19.01
C LYS A 220 17.75 -5.27 -17.85
N PHE A 221 18.43 -5.10 -16.72
CA PHE A 221 17.85 -4.44 -15.53
C PHE A 221 17.51 -2.97 -15.82
N ASN A 222 18.47 -2.21 -16.38
CA ASN A 222 18.27 -0.81 -16.74
C ASN A 222 17.11 -0.66 -17.76
N ARG A 223 17.08 -1.52 -18.78
CA ARG A 223 15.99 -1.52 -19.77
C ARG A 223 14.63 -1.82 -19.14
N ARG A 224 14.58 -2.75 -18.18
CA ARG A 224 13.33 -3.11 -17.50
C ARG A 224 12.79 -2.00 -16.62
N LEU A 225 13.69 -1.21 -16.01
CA LEU A 225 13.37 -0.10 -15.10
C LEU A 225 13.39 1.26 -15.79
N ASP A 226 13.53 1.30 -17.12
CA ASP A 226 13.64 2.53 -17.93
C ASP A 226 14.74 3.49 -17.41
N ARG A 227 15.82 2.93 -16.84
CA ARG A 227 16.99 3.70 -16.40
C ARG A 227 17.92 3.97 -17.58
N LYS A 228 18.42 5.21 -17.67
CA LYS A 228 19.45 5.58 -18.64
C LYS A 228 20.78 4.92 -18.25
N GLU A 229 21.63 4.60 -19.24
CA GLU A 229 22.89 3.83 -19.11
C GLU A 229 23.96 4.45 -18.17
N GLU A 230 23.76 5.66 -17.67
CA GLU A 230 24.71 6.41 -16.86
C GLU A 230 24.73 6.05 -15.36
N VAL A 231 23.93 5.09 -14.91
CA VAL A 231 23.95 4.68 -13.51
C VAL A 231 25.03 3.61 -13.33
N GLY A 232 25.96 3.90 -12.45
CA GLY A 232 27.17 3.16 -12.16
C GLY A 232 27.08 1.64 -12.08
N PRO A 233 28.21 0.97 -12.18
CA PRO A 233 28.21 -0.31 -12.86
C PRO A 233 27.57 -1.46 -12.09
N ASP A 234 27.60 -1.61 -10.78
CA ASP A 234 27.63 -2.99 -10.33
C ASP A 234 26.87 -3.31 -9.04
N ILE A 235 26.19 -2.36 -8.43
CA ILE A 235 25.44 -2.55 -7.19
C ILE A 235 23.97 -2.80 -7.52
N LEU A 236 23.35 -3.81 -6.90
CA LEU A 236 21.95 -4.15 -7.15
C LEU A 236 20.99 -3.06 -6.69
N PHE A 237 21.36 -2.37 -5.61
CA PHE A 237 20.67 -1.24 -5.04
C PHE A 237 21.66 -0.10 -4.81
N ASP A 238 21.31 1.12 -5.23
CA ASP A 238 22.07 2.30 -4.84
C ASP A 238 21.84 2.54 -3.34
N SER A 239 22.90 2.71 -2.59
CA SER A 239 22.88 2.97 -1.14
C SER A 239 22.34 4.36 -0.81
#